data_67387720f91c4bb5b1d27303ca87c5d2
#
_entry.id   67387720f91c4bb5b1d27303ca87c5d2
#
_cell.length_a   1.000
_cell.length_b   1.000
_cell.length_c   1.000
_cell.angle_alpha   90.00
_cell.angle_beta   90.00
_cell.angle_gamma   90.00
#
_symmetry.space_group_name_H-M   'P 1'
#
loop_
_entity.id
_entity.type
_entity.pdbx_description
1 polymer ?
#
loop_
_entity_poly.entity_id
_entity_poly.type
_entity_poly.pdbx_seq_one_letter_code
_entity_poly.pdbx_strand_id
1 'polypeptide(L)'
;MVQVSFDDFYQVPNLKFDILKLRTDLELVLKRRKFNSPGVTHFGAIPLNQIPNDEDSIKGNKIRGRYWTIADETGKEVSRDIEIDESNYTHLVSEFEDTYFKEVYEILSKRFKLGRVRLLLKEPRSTLSWHKDPEPRLHIPIITNPGCSMVIENVAKHLPADGNVTITNNTKYHNF
;
A
#
# COMPACT_ATOMS: atom_id res chain seq x y z
N MET A 1 7.11 23.72 12.98
CA MET A 1 6.38 22.57 12.36
C MET A 1 5.27 22.19 13.34
N VAL A 2 4.02 22.30 12.94
CA VAL A 2 2.88 21.85 13.76
C VAL A 2 2.87 20.33 13.67
N GLN A 3 3.15 19.65 14.78
CA GLN A 3 3.01 18.20 14.88
C GLN A 3 1.51 17.89 14.90
N VAL A 4 0.97 17.49 13.77
CA VAL A 4 -0.43 17.02 13.69
C VAL A 4 -0.45 15.65 14.36
N SER A 5 -0.90 15.61 15.60
CA SER A 5 -1.23 14.34 16.26
C SER A 5 -2.57 13.88 15.69
N PHE A 6 -2.56 12.86 14.88
CA PHE A 6 -3.79 12.17 14.48
C PHE A 6 -3.82 10.76 15.09
N ASP A 7 -5.03 10.25 15.25
CA ASP A 7 -5.25 8.90 15.77
C ASP A 7 -4.51 7.87 14.94
N ASP A 8 -4.07 6.79 15.58
CA ASP A 8 -3.35 5.70 14.89
C ASP A 8 -4.14 5.11 13.71
N PHE A 9 -5.47 5.26 13.76
CA PHE A 9 -6.40 4.87 12.71
C PHE A 9 -7.40 6.00 12.47
N TYR A 10 -7.21 6.76 11.42
CA TYR A 10 -8.08 7.87 11.07
C TYR A 10 -8.90 7.54 9.83
N GLN A 11 -10.21 7.36 9.99
CA GLN A 11 -11.11 7.23 8.84
C GLN A 11 -11.36 8.61 8.22
N VAL A 12 -11.03 8.75 6.93
CA VAL A 12 -11.19 10.03 6.22
C VAL A 12 -12.67 10.32 6.01
N PRO A 13 -13.21 11.43 6.58
CA PRO A 13 -14.63 11.75 6.43
C PRO A 13 -14.97 12.13 4.99
N ASN A 14 -16.18 11.75 4.57
CA ASN A 14 -16.73 12.08 3.26
C ASN A 14 -15.85 11.60 2.07
N LEU A 15 -15.15 10.49 2.27
CA LEU A 15 -14.35 9.85 1.23
C LEU A 15 -14.62 8.35 1.26
N LYS A 16 -15.40 7.91 0.30
CA LYS A 16 -15.79 6.52 0.16
C LYS A 16 -15.87 6.14 -1.31
N PHE A 17 -15.34 4.98 -1.65
CA PHE A 17 -15.32 4.44 -3.01
C PHE A 17 -16.24 3.24 -3.17
N ASP A 18 -16.66 2.98 -4.40
CA ASP A 18 -17.48 1.84 -4.74
C ASP A 18 -16.65 0.54 -4.68
N ILE A 19 -16.87 -0.23 -3.64
CA ILE A 19 -16.12 -1.47 -3.40
C ILE A 19 -16.41 -2.55 -4.44
N LEU A 20 -17.60 -2.55 -5.04
CA LEU A 20 -17.95 -3.53 -6.08
C LEU A 20 -17.20 -3.21 -7.37
N LYS A 21 -17.11 -1.95 -7.76
CA LYS A 21 -16.28 -1.52 -8.90
C LYS A 21 -14.81 -1.85 -8.66
N LEU A 22 -14.28 -1.58 -7.46
CA LEU A 22 -12.88 -1.92 -7.12
C LEU A 22 -12.62 -3.42 -7.25
N ARG A 23 -13.55 -4.28 -6.83
CA ARG A 23 -13.42 -5.73 -6.95
C ARG A 23 -13.47 -6.19 -8.40
N THR A 24 -14.42 -5.68 -9.17
CA THR A 24 -14.57 -6.00 -10.60
C THR A 24 -13.29 -5.62 -11.37
N ASP A 25 -12.77 -4.43 -11.11
CA ASP A 25 -11.58 -3.96 -11.81
C ASP A 25 -10.29 -4.59 -11.29
N LEU A 26 -10.27 -5.03 -10.04
CA LEU A 26 -9.18 -5.88 -9.55
C LEU A 26 -9.10 -7.20 -10.35
N GLU A 27 -10.24 -7.85 -10.61
CA GLU A 27 -10.28 -9.06 -11.45
C GLU A 27 -9.81 -8.77 -12.89
N LEU A 28 -10.17 -7.62 -13.44
CA LEU A 28 -9.72 -7.18 -14.77
C LEU A 28 -8.19 -6.97 -14.79
N VAL A 29 -7.65 -6.27 -13.80
CA VAL A 29 -6.20 -6.05 -13.66
C VAL A 29 -5.46 -7.37 -13.51
N LEU A 30 -5.98 -8.32 -12.71
CA LEU A 30 -5.34 -9.62 -12.49
C LEU A 30 -5.31 -10.53 -13.73
N LYS A 31 -6.16 -10.30 -14.72
CA LYS A 31 -6.07 -10.94 -16.04
C LYS A 31 -4.89 -10.41 -16.87
N ARG A 32 -4.49 -9.16 -16.66
CA ARG A 32 -3.40 -8.48 -17.39
C ARG A 32 -2.07 -8.59 -16.66
N ARG A 33 -2.08 -8.60 -15.34
CA ARG A 33 -0.88 -8.52 -14.51
C ARG A 33 -1.01 -9.36 -13.24
N LYS A 34 0.05 -10.03 -12.86
CA LYS A 34 0.11 -10.79 -11.60
C LYS A 34 0.78 -9.95 -10.51
N PHE A 35 0.42 -10.24 -9.26
CA PHE A 35 1.17 -9.73 -8.13
C PHE A 35 2.64 -10.17 -8.23
N ASN A 36 3.52 -9.21 -8.03
CA ASN A 36 4.96 -9.46 -8.00
C ASN A 36 5.42 -9.54 -6.53
N SER A 37 6.12 -10.62 -6.20
CA SER A 37 6.60 -10.92 -4.85
C SER A 37 8.13 -11.07 -4.84
N PRO A 38 8.89 -10.00 -5.06
CA PRO A 38 10.35 -10.10 -5.19
C PRO A 38 10.97 -10.55 -3.86
N GLY A 39 11.35 -11.81 -3.77
CA GLY A 39 12.08 -12.39 -2.65
C GLY A 39 11.32 -12.48 -1.32
N VAL A 40 9.98 -12.34 -1.33
CA VAL A 40 9.13 -12.47 -0.13
C VAL A 40 7.96 -13.38 -0.42
N THR A 41 7.78 -14.41 0.37
CA THR A 41 6.81 -15.48 0.09
C THR A 41 5.36 -15.10 0.42
N HIS A 42 5.10 -14.05 1.19
CA HIS A 42 3.76 -13.76 1.72
C HIS A 42 3.25 -12.35 1.39
N PHE A 43 3.87 -11.72 0.41
CA PHE A 43 3.56 -10.36 0.01
C PHE A 43 3.64 -10.21 -1.50
N GLY A 44 2.60 -9.70 -2.10
CA GLY A 44 2.56 -9.36 -3.51
C GLY A 44 2.19 -7.89 -3.72
N ALA A 45 2.74 -7.27 -4.76
CA ALA A 45 2.43 -5.90 -5.11
C ALA A 45 2.22 -5.73 -6.63
N ILE A 46 1.27 -4.89 -7.00
CA ILE A 46 1.11 -4.33 -8.34
C ILE A 46 1.17 -2.81 -8.19
N PRO A 47 2.22 -2.13 -8.71
CA PRO A 47 2.30 -0.68 -8.72
C PRO A 47 1.19 -0.08 -9.57
N LEU A 48 0.53 0.95 -9.04
CA LEU A 48 -0.52 1.69 -9.73
C LEU A 48 0.00 2.98 -10.33
N ASN A 49 1.05 3.56 -9.74
CA ASN A 49 1.75 4.72 -10.29
C ASN A 49 3.26 4.47 -10.42
N GLN A 50 3.90 5.28 -11.23
CA GLN A 50 5.31 5.18 -11.60
C GLN A 50 5.97 6.56 -11.72
N ILE A 51 7.28 6.57 -11.82
CA ILE A 51 8.05 7.76 -12.20
C ILE A 51 7.86 7.98 -13.70
N PRO A 52 7.58 9.23 -14.17
CA PRO A 52 7.45 9.54 -15.59
C PRO A 52 8.66 9.07 -16.38
N ASN A 53 8.43 8.37 -17.48
CA ASN A 53 9.46 7.87 -18.39
C ASN A 53 10.48 6.91 -17.75
N ASP A 54 10.19 6.33 -16.58
CA ASP A 54 11.02 5.32 -15.93
C ASP A 54 10.18 4.06 -15.64
N GLU A 55 10.12 3.15 -16.62
CA GLU A 55 9.44 1.87 -16.46
C GLU A 55 10.11 0.95 -15.43
N ASP A 56 11.37 1.19 -15.09
CA ASP A 56 12.07 0.41 -14.07
C ASP A 56 11.69 0.83 -12.66
N SER A 57 11.06 1.99 -12.50
CA SER A 57 10.55 2.47 -11.20
C SER A 57 9.53 1.53 -10.56
N ILE A 58 8.87 0.68 -11.35
CA ILE A 58 7.82 -0.27 -10.94
C ILE A 58 8.28 -1.74 -10.99
N LYS A 59 9.59 -2.02 -11.04
CA LYS A 59 10.14 -3.37 -11.14
C LYS A 59 11.01 -3.74 -9.94
N GLY A 60 11.20 -5.04 -9.74
CA GLY A 60 12.12 -5.60 -8.77
C GLY A 60 11.95 -5.05 -7.36
N ASN A 61 13.04 -4.69 -6.71
CA ASN A 61 13.03 -4.19 -5.35
C ASN A 61 12.38 -2.80 -5.19
N LYS A 62 12.18 -2.04 -6.27
CA LYS A 62 11.53 -0.74 -6.22
C LYS A 62 10.05 -0.80 -5.82
N ILE A 63 9.40 -1.98 -5.98
CA ILE A 63 8.01 -2.19 -5.55
C ILE A 63 7.87 -2.58 -4.07
N ARG A 64 8.95 -2.92 -3.38
CA ARG A 64 8.96 -3.29 -1.96
C ARG A 64 8.86 -2.08 -1.04
N GLY A 65 8.61 -2.33 0.25
CA GLY A 65 8.73 -1.34 1.31
C GLY A 65 10.14 -0.74 1.41
N ARG A 66 10.33 0.22 2.31
CA ARG A 66 11.63 0.88 2.54
C ARG A 66 12.65 -0.07 3.16
N TYR A 67 12.17 -0.95 4.02
CA TYR A 67 13.00 -1.96 4.68
C TYR A 67 12.52 -3.35 4.28
N TRP A 68 13.40 -4.33 4.39
CA TRP A 68 13.07 -5.74 4.29
C TRP A 68 13.90 -6.55 5.28
N THR A 69 13.38 -7.67 5.71
CA THR A 69 14.09 -8.62 6.55
C THR A 69 15.02 -9.45 5.69
N ILE A 70 16.29 -9.62 6.11
CA ILE A 70 17.19 -10.57 5.48
C ILE A 70 16.64 -11.98 5.74
N ALA A 71 16.58 -12.79 4.70
CA ALA A 71 16.15 -14.18 4.79
C ALA A 71 17.32 -15.07 5.27
N ASP A 72 17.81 -14.80 6.46
CA ASP A 72 18.85 -15.55 7.15
C ASP A 72 18.46 -15.81 8.61
N GLU A 73 19.34 -16.44 9.36
CA GLU A 73 19.14 -16.79 10.77
C GLU A 73 18.98 -15.56 11.69
N THR A 74 19.45 -14.40 11.27
CA THR A 74 19.42 -13.19 12.08
C THR A 74 18.08 -12.46 12.03
N GLY A 75 17.31 -12.65 10.96
CA GLY A 75 16.07 -11.91 10.72
C GLY A 75 16.26 -10.37 10.71
N LYS A 76 17.48 -9.90 10.45
CA LYS A 76 17.82 -8.48 10.51
C LYS A 76 17.07 -7.68 9.46
N GLU A 77 16.48 -6.58 9.87
CA GLU A 77 15.95 -5.59 8.95
C GLU A 77 17.08 -4.74 8.35
N VAL A 78 17.05 -4.59 7.02
CA VAL A 78 17.99 -3.75 6.29
C VAL A 78 17.26 -2.68 5.50
N SER A 79 17.86 -1.51 5.44
CA SER A 79 17.39 -0.46 4.56
C SER A 79 17.70 -0.80 3.10
N ARG A 80 17.03 -0.13 2.16
CA ARG A 80 17.37 -0.22 0.75
C ARG A 80 18.78 0.34 0.50
N ASP A 81 19.46 -0.24 -0.47
CA ASP A 81 20.73 0.28 -0.99
C ASP A 81 20.56 1.61 -1.72
N ILE A 82 19.39 1.83 -2.31
CA ILE A 82 19.05 3.04 -3.05
C ILE A 82 17.81 3.67 -2.41
N GLU A 83 17.92 4.93 -2.02
CA GLU A 83 16.78 5.71 -1.55
C GLU A 83 15.78 5.96 -2.69
N ILE A 84 14.49 5.77 -2.38
CA ILE A 84 13.40 6.04 -3.31
C ILE A 84 12.68 7.29 -2.85
N ASP A 85 12.75 8.35 -3.66
CA ASP A 85 11.90 9.52 -3.47
C ASP A 85 10.51 9.20 -4.02
N GLU A 86 9.59 8.89 -3.10
CA GLU A 86 8.22 8.54 -3.45
C GLU A 86 7.45 9.71 -4.09
N SER A 87 7.89 10.96 -3.92
CA SER A 87 7.24 12.13 -4.51
C SER A 87 7.35 12.19 -6.04
N ASN A 88 8.27 11.43 -6.62
CA ASN A 88 8.47 11.35 -8.07
C ASN A 88 7.46 10.40 -8.77
N TYR A 89 6.67 9.63 -8.00
CA TYR A 89 5.69 8.68 -8.54
C TYR A 89 4.38 9.39 -8.90
N THR A 90 4.38 10.13 -9.98
CA THR A 90 3.28 11.03 -10.36
C THR A 90 2.43 10.55 -11.52
N HIS A 91 2.85 9.48 -12.24
CA HIS A 91 2.15 8.97 -13.41
C HIS A 91 1.40 7.67 -13.10
N LEU A 92 0.14 7.61 -13.51
CA LEU A 92 -0.62 6.37 -13.48
C LEU A 92 0.00 5.38 -14.47
N VAL A 93 0.09 4.12 -14.07
CA VAL A 93 0.51 3.03 -14.97
C VAL A 93 -0.61 2.75 -15.99
N SER A 94 -0.25 2.60 -17.25
CA SER A 94 -1.23 2.55 -18.37
C SER A 94 -2.27 1.43 -18.24
N GLU A 95 -1.93 0.31 -17.60
CA GLU A 95 -2.86 -0.80 -17.36
C GLU A 95 -4.08 -0.43 -16.50
N PHE A 96 -4.03 0.72 -15.81
CA PHE A 96 -5.15 1.20 -14.97
C PHE A 96 -6.00 2.29 -15.63
N GLU A 97 -5.62 2.78 -16.82
CA GLU A 97 -6.27 3.90 -17.49
C GLU A 97 -7.76 3.68 -17.81
N ASP A 98 -8.16 2.45 -18.04
CA ASP A 98 -9.54 2.04 -18.35
C ASP A 98 -10.25 1.40 -17.15
N THR A 99 -9.77 1.64 -15.93
CA THR A 99 -10.31 1.06 -14.70
C THR A 99 -10.80 2.11 -13.71
N TYR A 100 -11.64 1.71 -12.77
CA TYR A 100 -12.07 2.56 -11.66
C TYR A 100 -10.91 2.98 -10.74
N PHE A 101 -9.79 2.25 -10.75
CA PHE A 101 -8.58 2.66 -10.05
C PHE A 101 -8.05 4.01 -10.52
N LYS A 102 -8.23 4.37 -11.79
CA LYS A 102 -7.89 5.71 -12.30
C LYS A 102 -8.70 6.80 -11.60
N GLU A 103 -10.02 6.65 -11.54
CA GLU A 103 -10.90 7.61 -10.86
C GLU A 103 -10.51 7.75 -9.38
N VAL A 104 -10.27 6.63 -8.69
CA VAL A 104 -9.81 6.61 -7.31
C VAL A 104 -8.48 7.36 -7.16
N TYR A 105 -7.51 7.08 -8.02
CA TYR A 105 -6.20 7.74 -8.01
C TYR A 105 -6.31 9.25 -8.22
N GLU A 106 -7.12 9.69 -9.18
CA GLU A 106 -7.34 11.12 -9.47
C GLU A 106 -8.00 11.85 -8.30
N ILE A 107 -9.02 11.24 -7.66
CA ILE A 107 -9.67 11.83 -6.49
C ILE A 107 -8.69 11.94 -5.32
N LEU A 108 -7.90 10.89 -5.07
CA LEU A 108 -6.90 10.89 -4.00
C LEU A 108 -5.79 11.90 -4.25
N SER A 109 -5.30 11.99 -5.49
CA SER A 109 -4.22 12.92 -5.87
C SER A 109 -4.61 14.39 -5.71
N LYS A 110 -5.90 14.72 -5.87
CA LYS A 110 -6.42 16.08 -5.62
C LYS A 110 -6.50 16.43 -4.15
N ARG A 111 -6.58 15.42 -3.28
CA ARG A 111 -6.80 15.59 -1.84
C ARG A 111 -5.54 15.37 -1.00
N PHE A 112 -4.61 14.55 -1.48
CA PHE A 112 -3.41 14.16 -0.76
C PHE A 112 -2.19 14.26 -1.66
N LYS A 113 -1.04 14.56 -1.06
CA LYS A 113 0.25 14.36 -1.73
C LYS A 113 0.58 12.87 -1.69
N LEU A 114 0.31 12.18 -2.79
CA LEU A 114 0.55 10.74 -2.89
C LEU A 114 2.03 10.46 -3.17
N GLY A 115 2.52 9.38 -2.58
CA GLY A 115 3.75 8.70 -2.97
C GLY A 115 3.46 7.50 -3.87
N ARG A 116 4.13 6.38 -3.61
CA ARG A 116 3.86 5.13 -4.34
C ARG A 116 2.51 4.55 -3.97
N VAL A 117 1.65 4.40 -4.97
CA VAL A 117 0.35 3.74 -4.85
C VAL A 117 0.44 2.33 -5.41
N ARG A 118 -0.04 1.34 -4.64
CA ARG A 118 0.09 -0.08 -4.99
C ARG A 118 -1.16 -0.85 -4.60
N LEU A 119 -1.52 -1.82 -5.42
CA LEU A 119 -2.34 -2.94 -4.95
C LEU A 119 -1.42 -3.89 -4.17
N LEU A 120 -1.78 -4.24 -2.97
CA LEU A 120 -1.01 -5.12 -2.11
C LEU A 120 -1.81 -6.38 -1.81
N LEU A 121 -1.16 -7.54 -1.96
CA LEU A 121 -1.67 -8.84 -1.55
C LEU A 121 -0.94 -9.29 -0.30
N LYS A 122 -1.69 -9.67 0.72
CA LYS A 122 -1.19 -10.40 1.88
C LYS A 122 -1.75 -11.82 1.86
N GLU A 123 -0.86 -12.78 1.96
CA GLU A 123 -1.26 -14.18 2.04
C GLU A 123 -1.89 -14.50 3.40
N PRO A 124 -2.86 -15.43 3.45
CA PRO A 124 -3.43 -15.88 4.71
C PRO A 124 -2.38 -16.43 5.69
N ARG A 125 -2.60 -16.22 6.98
CA ARG A 125 -1.73 -16.71 8.06
C ARG A 125 -0.29 -16.18 7.98
N SER A 126 -0.13 -14.97 7.46
CA SER A 126 1.16 -14.32 7.38
C SER A 126 1.10 -12.90 7.95
N THR A 127 2.23 -12.40 8.37
CA THR A 127 2.38 -11.02 8.83
C THR A 127 3.70 -10.47 8.32
N LEU A 128 3.80 -9.15 8.20
CA LEU A 128 5.08 -8.48 8.02
C LEU A 128 5.82 -8.42 9.35
N SER A 129 7.13 -8.21 9.32
CA SER A 129 7.89 -7.90 10.53
C SER A 129 7.42 -6.58 11.14
N TRP A 130 7.64 -6.39 12.43
CA TRP A 130 7.46 -5.10 13.09
C TRP A 130 8.43 -4.09 12.49
N HIS A 131 7.91 -2.98 11.99
CA HIS A 131 8.71 -1.92 11.39
C HIS A 131 8.02 -0.57 11.52
N LYS A 132 8.73 0.48 11.13
CA LYS A 132 8.21 1.84 11.00
C LYS A 132 8.40 2.32 9.58
N ASP A 133 7.42 3.05 9.08
CA ASP A 133 7.55 3.81 7.84
C ASP A 133 7.86 5.28 8.15
N PRO A 134 8.46 6.03 7.23
CA PRO A 134 8.69 7.46 7.44
C PRO A 134 7.41 8.30 7.37
N GLU A 135 6.36 7.80 6.69
CA GLU A 135 5.10 8.49 6.49
C GLU A 135 3.90 7.61 6.89
N PRO A 136 2.76 8.25 7.22
CA PRO A 136 1.48 7.55 7.34
C PRO A 136 1.10 6.87 6.03
N ARG A 137 0.26 5.85 6.12
CA ARG A 137 -0.24 5.12 4.95
C ARG A 137 -1.75 5.27 4.81
N LEU A 138 -2.21 5.35 3.56
CA LEU A 138 -3.62 5.38 3.22
C LEU A 138 -4.02 3.98 2.72
N HIS A 139 -5.11 3.47 3.27
CA HIS A 139 -5.62 2.13 2.95
C HIS A 139 -7.05 2.17 2.47
N ILE A 140 -7.32 1.40 1.42
CA ILE A 140 -8.66 1.08 0.92
C ILE A 140 -8.70 -0.44 0.76
N PRO A 141 -9.15 -1.19 1.79
CA PRO A 141 -9.26 -2.64 1.67
C PRO A 141 -10.28 -3.02 0.60
N ILE A 142 -9.90 -3.88 -0.34
CA ILE A 142 -10.77 -4.35 -1.42
C ILE A 142 -11.37 -5.71 -1.08
N ILE A 143 -10.53 -6.61 -0.57
CA ILE A 143 -10.91 -7.94 -0.10
C ILE A 143 -10.24 -8.14 1.25
N THR A 144 -11.01 -8.55 2.24
CA THR A 144 -10.51 -8.82 3.60
C THR A 144 -11.42 -9.81 4.33
N ASN A 145 -11.03 -10.22 5.52
CA ASN A 145 -11.82 -11.04 6.42
C ASN A 145 -11.64 -10.57 7.88
N PRO A 146 -12.52 -10.94 8.81
CA PRO A 146 -12.46 -10.46 10.19
C PRO A 146 -11.17 -10.78 10.95
N GLY A 147 -10.42 -11.79 10.53
CA GLY A 147 -9.13 -12.17 11.13
C GLY A 147 -7.95 -11.34 10.61
N CYS A 148 -8.16 -10.48 9.61
CA CYS A 148 -7.12 -9.64 9.05
C CYS A 148 -7.10 -8.29 9.79
N SER A 149 -6.04 -8.03 10.54
CA SER A 149 -5.91 -6.83 11.36
C SER A 149 -4.61 -6.10 11.10
N MET A 150 -4.70 -4.78 11.02
CA MET A 150 -3.57 -3.88 11.15
C MET A 150 -3.28 -3.68 12.63
N VAL A 151 -2.03 -3.82 13.04
CA VAL A 151 -1.60 -3.60 14.43
C VAL A 151 -0.64 -2.42 14.45
N ILE A 152 -0.94 -1.43 15.29
CA ILE A 152 -0.08 -0.27 15.55
C ILE A 152 0.16 -0.22 17.05
N GLU A 153 1.42 -0.33 17.46
CA GLU A 153 1.79 -0.45 18.88
C GLU A 153 0.96 -1.55 19.57
N ASN A 154 0.07 -1.17 20.46
CA ASN A 154 -0.75 -2.08 21.25
C ASN A 154 -2.20 -2.19 20.75
N VAL A 155 -2.53 -1.61 19.58
CA VAL A 155 -3.89 -1.56 19.06
C VAL A 155 -4.00 -2.37 17.78
N ALA A 156 -4.79 -3.43 17.81
CA ALA A 156 -5.16 -4.20 16.62
C ALA A 156 -6.54 -3.72 16.11
N LYS A 157 -6.62 -3.41 14.82
CA LYS A 157 -7.87 -2.98 14.20
C LYS A 157 -8.10 -3.66 12.86
N HIS A 158 -9.27 -4.24 12.68
CA HIS A 158 -9.73 -4.68 11.38
C HIS A 158 -10.13 -3.48 10.52
N LEU A 159 -9.64 -3.43 9.29
CA LEU A 159 -10.04 -2.44 8.30
C LEU A 159 -11.00 -3.12 7.31
N PRO A 160 -12.31 -2.83 7.36
CA PRO A 160 -13.30 -3.50 6.53
C PRO A 160 -13.19 -3.11 5.06
N ALA A 161 -13.55 -4.05 4.18
CA ALA A 161 -13.65 -3.79 2.74
C ALA A 161 -15.02 -3.20 2.40
N ASP A 162 -15.25 -1.98 2.83
CA ASP A 162 -16.51 -1.24 2.70
C ASP A 162 -16.40 0.05 1.86
N GLY A 163 -15.23 0.26 1.25
CA GLY A 163 -14.91 1.43 0.44
C GLY A 163 -14.43 2.65 1.21
N ASN A 164 -14.47 2.63 2.53
CA ASN A 164 -13.93 3.72 3.33
C ASN A 164 -12.41 3.81 3.20
N VAL A 165 -11.91 5.04 3.34
CA VAL A 165 -10.48 5.33 3.31
C VAL A 165 -9.98 5.51 4.74
N THR A 166 -8.97 4.77 5.12
CA THR A 166 -8.34 4.87 6.44
C THR A 166 -6.88 5.28 6.31
N ILE A 167 -6.47 6.32 7.02
CA ILE A 167 -5.07 6.67 7.21
C ILE A 167 -4.60 5.99 8.49
N THR A 168 -3.45 5.31 8.41
CA THR A 168 -2.81 4.64 9.54
C THR A 168 -1.48 5.29 9.86
N ASN A 169 -1.18 5.40 11.16
CA ASN A 169 0.04 6.04 11.64
C ASN A 169 1.22 5.05 11.59
N ASN A 170 1.69 4.78 10.39
CA ASN A 170 2.82 3.86 10.17
C ASN A 170 4.17 4.42 10.65
N THR A 171 4.23 5.66 11.17
CA THR A 171 5.44 6.21 11.80
C THR A 171 5.72 5.59 13.16
N LYS A 172 4.74 4.89 13.73
CA LYS A 172 4.87 4.01 14.90
C LYS A 172 5.18 2.57 14.46
N TYR A 173 5.61 1.76 15.42
CA TYR A 173 5.78 0.32 15.16
C TYR A 173 4.46 -0.31 14.77
N HIS A 174 4.46 -0.99 13.63
CA HIS A 174 3.26 -1.62 13.09
C HIS A 174 3.59 -2.90 12.33
N ASN A 175 2.54 -3.71 12.12
CA ASN A 175 2.51 -4.80 11.17
C ASN A 175 1.10 -5.00 10.58
N PHE A 176 1.01 -5.86 9.57
CA PHE A 176 -0.24 -6.20 8.90
C PHE A 176 -0.24 -7.66 8.49
#